data_6bf3cf22850f7eb5ec8dffa57e6815c6
#
_entry.id   6bf3cf22850f7eb5ec8dffa57e6815c6
#
_cell.length_a   1.000
_cell.length_b   1.000
_cell.length_c   1.000
_cell.angle_alpha   90.00
_cell.angle_beta   90.00
_cell.angle_gamma   90.00
#
_symmetry.space_group_name_H-M   'P 1'
#
loop_
_entity.id
_entity.type
_entity.pdbx_description
1 polymer ?
#
loop_
_entity_poly.entity_id
_entity_poly.type
_entity_poly.pdbx_seq_one_letter_code
_entity_poly.pdbx_strand_id
1 'polypeptide(L)'
;MFDLRACHVERNEDQDYLISWLGPEPGQDVAIYMSDDPEHYYAGGDPGTPLMRTTDHQALIANPDKGVRHYFYLESEQGDAVILAERQLSLQGTPNFRDLGGYEAHEGRRLKWGKLYRSSKLSALTQGDVNYINRLGVTLVCDLRQVVEQELEPSVLGAEHPSTYASLPVTPGSSNSFLENLHQGIIAVDDAAGLMQDMNRDFVANQTPQYAEMFRLLLAGDQQLLIHCASGKDRTGFGAALILDVLGVEEDRIVDDYLLTNQYLSVDQEIERLSREF
;
A
#
# COMPACT_ATOMS: atom_id res chain seq x y z
N MET A 1 -1.38 -26.49 0.74
CA MET A 1 -1.50 -25.13 0.13
C MET A 1 -1.31 -24.07 1.21
N PHE A 2 -0.63 -22.96 0.92
CA PHE A 2 -0.46 -21.85 1.87
C PHE A 2 -1.77 -21.06 2.03
N ASP A 3 -2.13 -20.72 3.28
CA ASP A 3 -3.22 -19.79 3.57
C ASP A 3 -2.71 -18.35 3.52
N LEU A 4 -3.04 -17.63 2.45
CA LEU A 4 -2.57 -16.27 2.23
C LEU A 4 -3.02 -15.26 3.29
N ARG A 5 -4.11 -15.56 4.03
CA ARG A 5 -4.61 -14.70 5.12
C ARG A 5 -3.70 -14.75 6.35
N ALA A 6 -2.96 -15.84 6.47
CA ALA A 6 -2.05 -16.12 7.58
C ALA A 6 -0.57 -16.09 7.17
N CYS A 7 -0.26 -15.51 6.00
CA CYS A 7 1.11 -15.33 5.53
C CYS A 7 1.52 -13.85 5.69
N HIS A 8 2.55 -13.59 6.48
CA HIS A 8 3.01 -12.24 6.79
C HIS A 8 4.53 -12.13 6.67
N VAL A 9 4.98 -10.95 6.28
CA VAL A 9 6.38 -10.54 6.32
C VAL A 9 6.44 -9.20 7.04
N GLU A 10 7.18 -9.14 8.13
CA GLU A 10 7.36 -7.96 8.95
C GLU A 10 8.84 -7.75 9.25
N ARG A 11 9.25 -6.53 9.59
CA ARG A 11 10.58 -6.25 10.08
C ARG A 11 10.59 -6.18 11.61
N ASN A 12 11.59 -6.82 12.22
CA ASN A 12 11.86 -6.68 13.65
C ASN A 12 12.63 -5.37 13.95
N GLU A 13 13.00 -5.15 15.20
CA GLU A 13 13.75 -3.98 15.64
C GLU A 13 15.13 -3.83 14.95
N ASP A 14 15.76 -4.96 14.61
CA ASP A 14 17.05 -5.00 13.89
C ASP A 14 16.88 -4.80 12.38
N GLN A 15 15.65 -4.63 11.90
CA GLN A 15 15.27 -4.55 10.49
C GLN A 15 15.47 -5.85 9.71
N ASP A 16 15.57 -7.00 10.39
CA ASP A 16 15.53 -8.32 9.78
C ASP A 16 14.09 -8.76 9.52
N TYR A 17 13.90 -9.69 8.58
CA TYR A 17 12.58 -10.14 8.18
C TYR A 17 12.10 -11.30 9.05
N LEU A 18 10.98 -11.10 9.72
CA LEU A 18 10.20 -12.16 10.32
C LEU A 18 9.12 -12.59 9.33
N ILE A 19 9.23 -13.81 8.83
CA ILE A 19 8.27 -14.40 7.91
C ILE A 19 7.47 -15.42 8.67
N SER A 20 6.14 -15.34 8.59
CA SER A 20 5.23 -16.32 9.17
C SER A 20 4.21 -16.79 8.15
N TRP A 21 3.81 -18.04 8.22
CA TRP A 21 2.82 -18.61 7.31
C TRP A 21 2.01 -19.72 7.97
N LEU A 22 0.83 -19.98 7.41
CA LEU A 22 0.02 -21.14 7.73
C LEU A 22 -0.11 -22.04 6.49
N GLY A 23 0.05 -23.37 6.70
CA GLY A 23 0.18 -24.36 5.61
C GLY A 23 1.59 -24.37 5.00
N PRO A 24 1.97 -25.42 4.29
CA PRO A 24 1.30 -26.71 4.11
C PRO A 24 1.13 -27.50 5.42
N GLU A 25 0.73 -28.80 5.33
CA GLU A 25 0.47 -29.61 6.51
C GLU A 25 1.65 -29.62 7.50
N PRO A 26 1.40 -29.77 8.81
CA PRO A 26 2.46 -29.79 9.83
C PRO A 26 3.54 -30.82 9.55
N GLY A 27 4.81 -30.43 9.69
CA GLY A 27 5.97 -31.28 9.49
C GLY A 27 6.48 -31.40 8.06
N GLN A 28 5.87 -30.70 7.10
CA GLN A 28 6.41 -30.58 5.75
C GLN A 28 7.50 -29.51 5.70
N ASP A 29 8.57 -29.82 4.98
CA ASP A 29 9.68 -28.90 4.76
C ASP A 29 9.28 -27.78 3.78
N VAL A 30 9.60 -26.55 4.15
CA VAL A 30 9.40 -25.37 3.32
C VAL A 30 10.76 -24.74 2.98
N ALA A 31 11.05 -24.64 1.70
CA ALA A 31 12.20 -23.92 1.18
C ALA A 31 11.89 -22.43 1.07
N ILE A 32 12.78 -21.58 1.55
CA ILE A 32 12.65 -20.12 1.51
C ILE A 32 13.75 -19.54 0.65
N TYR A 33 13.36 -18.75 -0.34
CA TYR A 33 14.25 -18.02 -1.25
C TYR A 33 14.01 -16.52 -1.10
N MET A 34 14.98 -15.71 -1.47
CA MET A 34 14.88 -14.23 -1.40
C MET A 34 15.46 -13.61 -2.68
N SER A 35 14.78 -12.57 -3.18
CA SER A 35 15.24 -11.75 -4.29
C SER A 35 14.86 -10.29 -4.06
N ASP A 36 15.58 -9.34 -4.62
CA ASP A 36 15.20 -7.92 -4.70
C ASP A 36 14.34 -7.61 -5.94
N ASP A 37 14.20 -8.58 -6.86
CA ASP A 37 13.34 -8.49 -8.05
C ASP A 37 12.18 -9.50 -7.94
N PRO A 38 10.91 -9.04 -7.77
CA PRO A 38 9.76 -9.92 -7.71
C PRO A 38 9.47 -10.62 -9.05
N GLU A 39 9.86 -10.04 -10.18
CA GLU A 39 9.64 -10.64 -11.50
C GLU A 39 10.44 -11.94 -11.67
N HIS A 40 11.56 -12.09 -10.95
CA HIS A 40 12.32 -13.33 -10.91
C HIS A 40 11.44 -14.55 -10.58
N TYR A 41 10.52 -14.42 -9.64
CA TYR A 41 9.61 -15.49 -9.26
C TYR A 41 8.36 -15.58 -10.14
N TYR A 42 7.85 -14.44 -10.63
CA TYR A 42 6.65 -14.42 -11.49
C TYR A 42 6.91 -15.01 -12.88
N ALA A 43 8.14 -14.95 -13.36
CA ALA A 43 8.52 -15.56 -14.64
C ALA A 43 8.55 -17.10 -14.62
N GLY A 44 8.39 -17.73 -13.45
CA GLY A 44 8.45 -19.18 -13.30
C GLY A 44 9.84 -19.79 -13.53
N GLY A 45 10.88 -18.98 -13.34
CA GLY A 45 12.27 -19.42 -13.42
C GLY A 45 12.68 -20.28 -12.21
N ASP A 46 13.87 -20.88 -12.30
CA ASP A 46 14.49 -21.59 -11.18
C ASP A 46 14.72 -20.60 -10.02
N PRO A 47 14.12 -20.79 -8.83
CA PRO A 47 14.33 -19.89 -7.69
C PRO A 47 15.76 -19.96 -7.15
N GLY A 48 16.59 -20.87 -7.62
CA GLY A 48 18.00 -21.03 -7.24
C GLY A 48 18.21 -21.86 -5.97
N THR A 49 19.18 -21.45 -5.17
CA THR A 49 19.47 -22.12 -3.90
C THR A 49 18.64 -21.47 -2.77
N PRO A 50 17.88 -22.26 -1.99
CA PRO A 50 17.13 -21.72 -0.87
C PRO A 50 18.07 -21.14 0.19
N LEU A 51 17.68 -20.04 0.81
CA LEU A 51 18.37 -19.48 1.97
C LEU A 51 18.31 -20.41 3.15
N MET A 52 17.16 -21.06 3.32
CA MET A 52 16.95 -22.06 4.37
C MET A 52 15.80 -23.00 4.00
N ARG A 53 15.75 -24.12 4.72
CA ARG A 53 14.61 -25.03 4.77
C ARG A 53 14.20 -25.23 6.23
N THR A 54 12.90 -25.31 6.46
CA THR A 54 12.36 -25.45 7.81
C THR A 54 11.01 -26.15 7.80
N THR A 55 10.71 -26.88 8.86
CA THR A 55 9.39 -27.44 9.16
C THR A 55 8.59 -26.53 10.10
N ASP A 56 9.19 -25.45 10.60
CA ASP A 56 8.50 -24.43 11.38
C ASP A 56 7.60 -23.59 10.48
N HIS A 57 6.61 -22.91 11.08
CA HIS A 57 5.71 -21.99 10.38
C HIS A 57 6.16 -20.53 10.46
N GLN A 58 7.43 -20.32 10.80
CA GLN A 58 8.07 -19.00 10.84
C GLN A 58 9.55 -19.09 10.57
N ALA A 59 10.12 -18.00 10.05
CA ALA A 59 11.55 -17.89 9.81
C ALA A 59 12.03 -16.47 10.08
N LEU A 60 13.21 -16.32 10.66
CA LEU A 60 13.91 -15.05 10.78
C LEU A 60 15.03 -15.01 9.72
N ILE A 61 14.95 -14.07 8.80
CA ILE A 61 15.90 -13.90 7.70
C ILE A 61 16.64 -12.59 7.89
N ALA A 62 17.96 -12.65 7.96
CA ALA A 62 18.80 -11.45 8.01
C ALA A 62 18.58 -10.57 6.77
N ASN A 63 18.42 -9.28 6.96
CA ASN A 63 18.26 -8.31 5.88
C ASN A 63 19.64 -7.84 5.39
N PRO A 64 20.08 -8.23 4.20
CA PRO A 64 21.42 -7.93 3.71
C PRO A 64 21.60 -6.46 3.32
N ASP A 65 20.54 -5.77 2.93
CA ASP A 65 20.53 -4.34 2.59
C ASP A 65 19.19 -3.69 3.00
N LYS A 66 19.23 -2.90 4.07
CA LYS A 66 18.04 -2.21 4.62
C LYS A 66 17.48 -1.14 3.69
N GLY A 67 18.24 -0.71 2.69
CA GLY A 67 17.82 0.25 1.66
C GLY A 67 17.15 -0.41 0.45
N VAL A 68 17.05 -1.73 0.42
CA VAL A 68 16.44 -2.50 -0.66
C VAL A 68 15.26 -3.30 -0.11
N ARG A 69 14.20 -3.38 -0.88
CA ARG A 69 13.06 -4.25 -0.60
C ARG A 69 13.36 -5.66 -1.08
N HIS A 70 13.03 -6.66 -0.27
CA HIS A 70 13.16 -8.05 -0.66
C HIS A 70 11.78 -8.73 -0.74
N TYR A 71 11.72 -9.74 -1.59
CA TYR A 71 10.58 -10.61 -1.85
C TYR A 71 10.99 -12.03 -1.54
N PHE A 72 10.07 -12.81 -1.00
CA PHE A 72 10.31 -14.17 -0.55
C PHE A 72 9.44 -15.15 -1.34
N TYR A 73 10.07 -16.18 -1.86
CA TYR A 73 9.37 -17.30 -2.46
C TYR A 73 9.47 -18.49 -1.48
N LEU A 74 8.34 -18.98 -1.05
CA LEU A 74 8.22 -20.13 -0.20
C LEU A 74 7.67 -21.29 -1.03
N GLU A 75 8.33 -22.44 -0.98
CA GLU A 75 7.95 -23.63 -1.71
C GLU A 75 7.92 -24.84 -0.79
N SER A 76 6.79 -25.56 -0.76
CA SER A 76 6.66 -26.82 -0.02
C SER A 76 7.22 -28.00 -0.81
N GLU A 77 7.52 -29.11 -0.13
CA GLU A 77 7.93 -30.35 -0.79
C GLU A 77 6.92 -30.89 -1.81
N GLN A 78 5.64 -30.49 -1.69
CA GLN A 78 4.57 -30.90 -2.61
C GLN A 78 4.45 -29.97 -3.83
N GLY A 79 5.27 -28.93 -3.90
CA GLY A 79 5.26 -27.95 -5.00
C GLY A 79 4.22 -26.85 -4.85
N ASP A 80 3.53 -26.74 -3.70
CA ASP A 80 2.75 -25.54 -3.38
C ASP A 80 3.70 -24.38 -3.15
N ALA A 81 3.44 -23.22 -3.76
CA ALA A 81 4.31 -22.07 -3.62
C ALA A 81 3.55 -20.76 -3.39
N VAL A 82 4.24 -19.81 -2.73
CA VAL A 82 3.72 -18.46 -2.49
C VAL A 82 4.85 -17.44 -2.56
N ILE A 83 4.55 -16.27 -3.15
CA ILE A 83 5.43 -15.10 -3.09
C ILE A 83 4.90 -14.18 -2.00
N LEU A 84 5.76 -13.81 -1.07
CA LEU A 84 5.46 -12.93 0.06
C LEU A 84 6.39 -11.71 0.02
N ALA A 85 5.89 -10.60 0.54
CA ALA A 85 6.70 -9.42 0.78
C ALA A 85 6.12 -8.62 1.95
N GLU A 86 6.93 -7.74 2.51
CA GLU A 86 6.50 -6.76 3.49
C GLU A 86 5.39 -5.87 2.89
N ARG A 87 4.23 -5.81 3.55
CA ARG A 87 3.12 -4.97 3.08
C ARG A 87 3.35 -3.50 3.42
N GLN A 88 3.63 -3.20 4.69
CA GLN A 88 3.98 -1.86 5.11
C GLN A 88 5.45 -1.58 4.82
N LEU A 89 5.74 -0.50 4.11
CA LEU A 89 7.09 -0.02 3.88
C LEU A 89 7.32 1.19 4.78
N SER A 90 8.16 1.01 5.81
CA SER A 90 8.39 2.02 6.85
C SER A 90 9.29 3.13 6.34
N LEU A 91 8.69 4.16 5.74
CA LEU A 91 9.36 5.39 5.33
C LEU A 91 9.25 6.45 6.43
N GLN A 92 10.27 7.33 6.52
CA GLN A 92 10.33 8.35 7.58
C GLN A 92 9.39 9.52 7.31
N GLY A 93 9.28 9.95 6.06
CA GLY A 93 8.56 11.17 5.67
C GLY A 93 7.13 10.94 5.19
N THR A 94 6.65 9.70 5.10
CA THR A 94 5.28 9.40 4.73
C THR A 94 4.76 8.17 5.46
N PRO A 95 3.80 8.32 6.37
CA PRO A 95 3.15 7.18 7.00
C PRO A 95 2.21 6.48 6.02
N ASN A 96 1.67 5.33 6.43
CA ASN A 96 0.66 4.59 5.69
C ASN A 96 1.11 4.14 4.28
N PHE A 97 2.43 4.09 4.04
CA PHE A 97 2.98 3.61 2.77
C PHE A 97 2.95 2.09 2.73
N ARG A 98 2.23 1.53 1.76
CA ARG A 98 2.10 0.08 1.60
C ARG A 98 1.86 -0.37 0.17
N ASP A 99 2.19 -1.63 -0.07
CA ASP A 99 1.94 -2.36 -1.31
C ASP A 99 0.54 -3.02 -1.27
N LEU A 100 -0.18 -2.98 -2.38
CA LEU A 100 -1.48 -3.63 -2.58
C LEU A 100 -1.33 -5.05 -3.19
N GLY A 101 -0.11 -5.56 -3.35
CA GLY A 101 0.15 -6.90 -3.86
C GLY A 101 -0.24 -8.02 -2.90
N GLY A 102 -0.12 -9.26 -3.36
CA GLY A 102 -0.32 -10.48 -2.57
C GLY A 102 -1.76 -10.86 -2.27
N TYR A 103 -2.75 -10.00 -2.57
CA TYR A 103 -4.16 -10.37 -2.41
C TYR A 103 -4.58 -11.41 -3.45
N GLU A 104 -5.38 -12.37 -2.99
CA GLU A 104 -6.04 -13.32 -3.88
C GLU A 104 -7.16 -12.64 -4.64
N ALA A 105 -7.27 -12.96 -5.93
CA ALA A 105 -8.25 -12.49 -6.86
C ALA A 105 -9.04 -13.66 -7.45
N HIS A 106 -10.04 -13.38 -8.29
CA HIS A 106 -10.83 -14.42 -8.93
C HIS A 106 -9.97 -15.46 -9.66
N GLU A 107 -10.45 -16.70 -9.73
CA GLU A 107 -9.82 -17.83 -10.44
C GLU A 107 -8.44 -18.22 -9.86
N GLY A 108 -8.20 -17.99 -8.57
CA GLY A 108 -6.94 -18.34 -7.91
C GLY A 108 -5.75 -17.50 -8.35
N ARG A 109 -6.00 -16.39 -9.08
CA ARG A 109 -4.96 -15.41 -9.42
C ARG A 109 -4.56 -14.62 -8.18
N ARG A 110 -3.42 -13.97 -8.24
CA ARG A 110 -2.91 -13.12 -7.15
C ARG A 110 -2.40 -11.80 -7.72
N LEU A 111 -2.62 -10.73 -6.97
CA LEU A 111 -2.02 -9.45 -7.30
C LEU A 111 -0.51 -9.53 -7.12
N LYS A 112 0.23 -9.10 -8.14
CA LYS A 112 1.69 -9.03 -8.06
C LYS A 112 2.12 -8.00 -7.02
N TRP A 113 3.09 -8.38 -6.20
CA TRP A 113 3.82 -7.46 -5.36
C TRP A 113 4.64 -6.48 -6.19
N GLY A 114 4.86 -5.27 -5.70
CA GLY A 114 5.73 -4.30 -6.36
C GLY A 114 5.09 -3.52 -7.50
N LYS A 115 3.78 -3.64 -7.73
CA LYS A 115 3.10 -2.95 -8.85
C LYS A 115 2.18 -1.81 -8.41
N LEU A 116 1.57 -1.92 -7.24
CA LEU A 116 0.54 -0.99 -6.78
C LEU A 116 0.83 -0.57 -5.34
N TYR A 117 1.01 0.72 -5.12
CA TYR A 117 1.30 1.29 -3.82
C TYR A 117 0.30 2.36 -3.42
N ARG A 118 0.11 2.55 -2.14
CA ARG A 118 -0.64 3.66 -1.57
C ARG A 118 0.08 4.29 -0.40
N SER A 119 -0.11 5.61 -0.17
CA SER A 119 0.52 6.32 0.95
C SER A 119 -0.26 7.55 1.39
N SER A 120 0.23 8.18 2.48
CA SER A 120 -0.05 9.57 2.84
C SER A 120 0.72 10.53 1.93
N LYS A 121 0.63 11.84 2.20
CA LYS A 121 1.32 12.89 1.45
C LYS A 121 2.84 12.65 1.36
N LEU A 122 3.45 13.11 0.28
CA LEU A 122 4.86 12.93 -0.04
C LEU A 122 5.69 14.20 0.20
N SER A 123 5.14 15.20 0.92
CA SER A 123 5.77 16.50 1.11
C SER A 123 6.93 16.49 2.11
N ALA A 124 7.00 15.49 2.99
CA ALA A 124 8.02 15.39 4.02
C ALA A 124 9.03 14.24 3.79
N LEU A 125 9.10 13.70 2.57
CA LEU A 125 10.04 12.62 2.24
C LEU A 125 11.48 13.06 2.49
N THR A 126 12.22 12.20 3.18
CA THR A 126 13.68 12.36 3.31
C THR A 126 14.38 11.90 2.02
N GLN A 127 15.66 12.26 1.86
CA GLN A 127 16.45 11.76 0.71
C GLN A 127 16.54 10.21 0.73
N GLY A 128 16.56 9.60 1.91
CA GLY A 128 16.50 8.14 2.07
C GLY A 128 15.22 7.54 1.52
N ASP A 129 14.08 8.16 1.84
CA ASP A 129 12.77 7.74 1.35
C ASP A 129 12.67 7.87 -0.17
N VAL A 130 13.12 9.01 -0.72
CA VAL A 130 13.16 9.24 -2.17
C VAL A 130 13.99 8.16 -2.87
N ASN A 131 15.18 7.86 -2.35
CA ASN A 131 16.03 6.82 -2.91
C ASN A 131 15.38 5.43 -2.84
N TYR A 132 14.67 5.15 -1.74
CA TYR A 132 13.95 3.88 -1.58
C TYR A 132 12.78 3.76 -2.57
N ILE A 133 11.95 4.82 -2.71
CA ILE A 133 10.84 4.85 -3.68
C ILE A 133 11.35 4.70 -5.12
N ASN A 134 12.49 5.33 -5.45
CA ASN A 134 13.11 5.18 -6.76
C ASN A 134 13.52 3.71 -7.04
N ARG A 135 14.06 3.01 -6.03
CA ARG A 135 14.42 1.58 -6.14
C ARG A 135 13.18 0.67 -6.24
N LEU A 136 12.03 1.09 -5.72
CA LEU A 136 10.77 0.35 -5.93
C LEU A 136 10.32 0.39 -7.40
N GLY A 137 10.89 1.27 -8.22
CA GLY A 137 10.57 1.38 -9.64
C GLY A 137 9.22 2.04 -9.93
N VAL A 138 8.68 2.86 -9.01
CA VAL A 138 7.42 3.60 -9.23
C VAL A 138 7.55 4.49 -10.47
N THR A 139 6.68 4.32 -11.46
CA THR A 139 6.67 5.06 -12.72
C THR A 139 5.52 6.04 -12.85
N LEU A 140 4.46 5.85 -12.07
CA LEU A 140 3.27 6.70 -12.07
C LEU A 140 2.89 7.07 -10.64
N VAL A 141 2.83 8.37 -10.35
CA VAL A 141 2.31 8.89 -9.08
C VAL A 141 1.02 9.65 -9.37
N CYS A 142 -0.07 9.24 -8.71
CA CYS A 142 -1.36 9.94 -8.76
C CYS A 142 -1.61 10.65 -7.43
N ASP A 143 -1.56 11.96 -7.44
CA ASP A 143 -1.85 12.82 -6.29
C ASP A 143 -3.33 13.23 -6.30
N LEU A 144 -4.09 12.69 -5.34
CA LEU A 144 -5.53 12.95 -5.19
C LEU A 144 -5.83 14.16 -4.29
N ARG A 145 -4.82 14.89 -3.84
CA ARG A 145 -5.02 16.09 -3.02
C ARG A 145 -5.60 17.22 -3.84
N GLN A 146 -6.33 18.10 -3.19
CA GLN A 146 -6.78 19.36 -3.82
C GLN A 146 -5.57 20.20 -4.24
N VAL A 147 -5.77 21.06 -5.23
CA VAL A 147 -4.71 21.94 -5.75
C VAL A 147 -4.08 22.79 -4.63
N VAL A 148 -4.91 23.32 -3.73
CA VAL A 148 -4.43 24.11 -2.60
C VAL A 148 -3.57 23.28 -1.63
N GLU A 149 -3.89 22.00 -1.38
CA GLU A 149 -3.08 21.11 -0.55
C GLU A 149 -1.72 20.83 -1.22
N GLN A 150 -1.70 20.68 -2.56
CA GLN A 150 -0.48 20.44 -3.34
C GLN A 150 0.43 21.69 -3.36
N GLU A 151 -0.14 22.89 -3.45
CA GLU A 151 0.59 24.15 -3.44
C GLU A 151 1.21 24.46 -2.06
N LEU A 152 0.47 24.18 -0.98
CA LEU A 152 0.95 24.41 0.39
C LEU A 152 2.03 23.39 0.79
N GLU A 153 1.90 22.15 0.37
CA GLU A 153 2.81 21.05 0.71
C GLU A 153 3.19 20.24 -0.55
N PRO A 154 4.05 20.78 -1.42
CA PRO A 154 4.46 20.10 -2.64
C PRO A 154 5.08 18.72 -2.37
N SER A 155 4.77 17.74 -3.23
CA SER A 155 5.39 16.42 -3.15
C SER A 155 6.89 16.48 -3.47
N VAL A 156 7.71 15.81 -2.67
CA VAL A 156 9.17 15.74 -2.83
C VAL A 156 9.53 14.38 -3.43
N LEU A 157 9.67 14.29 -4.75
CA LEU A 157 9.99 13.04 -5.46
C LEU A 157 11.43 12.98 -5.99
N GLY A 158 12.20 14.06 -5.83
CA GLY A 158 13.54 14.18 -6.39
C GLY A 158 13.56 14.51 -7.90
N ALA A 159 14.61 15.19 -8.34
CA ALA A 159 14.71 15.68 -9.74
C ALA A 159 14.98 14.54 -10.77
N GLU A 160 15.47 13.41 -10.31
CA GLU A 160 15.84 12.25 -11.15
C GLU A 160 14.75 11.17 -11.20
N HIS A 161 13.61 11.40 -10.56
CA HIS A 161 12.55 10.41 -10.52
C HIS A 161 11.89 10.29 -11.90
N PRO A 162 11.93 9.13 -12.56
CA PRO A 162 11.39 8.94 -13.91
C PRO A 162 9.86 8.91 -13.95
N SER A 163 9.20 9.11 -12.83
CA SER A 163 7.77 8.91 -12.68
C SER A 163 6.96 10.01 -13.36
N THR A 164 5.88 9.59 -13.98
CA THR A 164 4.80 10.50 -14.35
C THR A 164 4.06 10.93 -13.10
N TYR A 165 4.05 12.23 -12.82
CA TYR A 165 3.24 12.80 -11.75
C TYR A 165 1.93 13.32 -12.33
N ALA A 166 0.82 12.79 -11.86
CA ALA A 166 -0.52 13.19 -12.27
C ALA A 166 -1.27 13.84 -11.09
N SER A 167 -1.54 15.13 -11.20
CA SER A 167 -2.45 15.83 -10.27
C SER A 167 -3.89 15.48 -10.65
N LEU A 168 -4.58 14.76 -9.79
CA LEU A 168 -5.96 14.31 -9.96
C LEU A 168 -6.80 14.75 -8.75
N PRO A 169 -7.09 16.06 -8.62
CA PRO A 169 -7.66 16.60 -7.40
C PRO A 169 -9.08 16.07 -7.15
N VAL A 170 -9.21 15.30 -6.08
CA VAL A 170 -10.48 14.80 -5.55
C VAL A 170 -10.89 15.71 -4.40
N THR A 171 -12.03 16.37 -4.55
CA THR A 171 -12.61 17.22 -3.51
C THR A 171 -13.39 16.35 -2.54
N PRO A 172 -13.08 16.37 -1.24
CA PRO A 172 -13.77 15.54 -0.26
C PRO A 172 -15.17 16.08 0.10
N GLY A 173 -15.94 16.55 -0.88
CA GLY A 173 -17.32 17.01 -0.70
C GLY A 173 -17.49 18.04 0.42
N SER A 174 -18.38 17.74 1.34
CA SER A 174 -18.67 18.59 2.52
C SER A 174 -17.61 18.53 3.63
N SER A 175 -16.48 17.84 3.44
CA SER A 175 -15.53 17.64 4.54
C SER A 175 -14.73 18.90 4.92
N ASN A 176 -14.53 19.85 4.02
CA ASN A 176 -13.95 21.14 4.39
C ASN A 176 -14.89 21.92 5.33
N SER A 177 -16.20 21.95 4.99
CA SER A 177 -17.21 22.51 5.89
C SER A 177 -17.43 21.67 7.15
N PHE A 178 -17.11 20.36 7.11
CA PHE A 178 -17.21 19.50 8.28
C PHE A 178 -16.18 19.86 9.35
N LEU A 179 -14.91 19.96 8.98
CA LEU A 179 -13.86 20.33 9.95
C LEU A 179 -14.06 21.76 10.49
N GLU A 180 -14.47 22.69 9.63
CA GLU A 180 -14.85 24.02 10.06
C GLU A 180 -16.04 24.01 11.02
N ASN A 181 -17.09 23.24 10.71
CA ASN A 181 -18.28 23.12 11.54
C ASN A 181 -18.03 22.35 12.85
N LEU A 182 -17.15 21.35 12.82
CA LEU A 182 -16.69 20.64 14.02
C LEU A 182 -15.92 21.59 14.96
N HIS A 183 -14.98 22.39 14.41
CA HIS A 183 -14.23 23.40 15.15
C HIS A 183 -15.14 24.49 15.75
N GLN A 184 -16.21 24.84 15.04
CA GLN A 184 -17.20 25.79 15.52
C GLN A 184 -18.24 25.17 16.46
N GLY A 185 -18.15 23.85 16.74
CA GLY A 185 -19.09 23.14 17.61
C GLY A 185 -20.50 23.03 17.03
N ILE A 186 -20.64 23.19 15.72
CA ILE A 186 -21.93 23.10 15.00
C ILE A 186 -22.32 21.65 14.76
N ILE A 187 -21.34 20.74 14.65
CA ILE A 187 -21.54 19.32 14.39
C ILE A 187 -21.10 18.53 15.62
N ALA A 188 -21.96 17.64 16.08
CA ALA A 188 -21.61 16.70 17.15
C ALA A 188 -20.73 15.55 16.61
N VAL A 189 -19.90 14.99 17.48
CA VAL A 189 -19.04 13.82 17.14
C VAL A 189 -19.89 12.64 16.65
N ASP A 190 -21.11 12.49 17.14
CA ASP A 190 -22.04 11.43 16.74
C ASP A 190 -22.48 11.55 15.26
N ASP A 191 -22.39 12.74 14.67
CA ASP A 191 -22.73 12.98 13.26
C ASP A 191 -21.56 12.66 12.30
N ALA A 192 -20.36 12.46 12.82
CA ALA A 192 -19.14 12.24 12.03
C ALA A 192 -19.24 11.02 11.11
N ALA A 193 -19.85 9.93 11.58
CA ALA A 193 -20.01 8.71 10.77
C ALA A 193 -20.90 8.95 9.54
N GLY A 194 -22.00 9.70 9.70
CA GLY A 194 -22.90 10.06 8.59
C GLY A 194 -22.17 10.91 7.54
N LEU A 195 -21.40 11.89 7.99
CA LEU A 195 -20.63 12.77 7.10
C LEU A 195 -19.53 12.02 6.34
N MET A 196 -18.84 11.06 6.98
CA MET A 196 -17.88 10.20 6.31
C MET A 196 -18.54 9.33 5.22
N GLN A 197 -19.76 8.82 5.48
CA GLN A 197 -20.54 8.10 4.50
C GLN A 197 -20.93 9.00 3.32
N ASP A 198 -21.39 10.22 3.58
CA ASP A 198 -21.78 11.16 2.54
C ASP A 198 -20.58 11.61 1.70
N MET A 199 -19.42 11.79 2.31
CA MET A 199 -18.16 12.05 1.60
C MET A 199 -17.81 10.91 0.64
N ASN A 200 -17.91 9.65 1.09
CA ASN A 200 -17.65 8.50 0.22
C ASN A 200 -18.68 8.36 -0.91
N ARG A 201 -19.96 8.67 -0.65
CA ARG A 201 -20.99 8.75 -1.71
C ARG A 201 -20.68 9.84 -2.73
N ASP A 202 -20.14 10.98 -2.28
CA ASP A 202 -19.71 12.07 -3.16
C ASP A 202 -18.57 11.65 -4.10
N PHE A 203 -17.64 10.80 -3.65
CA PHE A 203 -16.61 10.24 -4.52
C PHE A 203 -17.20 9.49 -5.71
N VAL A 204 -18.24 8.70 -5.48
CA VAL A 204 -18.96 7.99 -6.55
C VAL A 204 -19.72 8.96 -7.45
N ALA A 205 -20.46 9.91 -6.87
CA ALA A 205 -21.37 10.77 -7.61
C ALA A 205 -20.66 11.84 -8.45
N ASN A 206 -19.58 12.42 -7.91
CA ASN A 206 -19.01 13.66 -8.44
C ASN A 206 -17.50 13.57 -8.79
N GLN A 207 -16.77 12.55 -8.31
CA GLN A 207 -15.30 12.46 -8.51
C GLN A 207 -14.89 11.32 -9.46
N THR A 208 -15.86 10.70 -10.13
CA THR A 208 -15.63 9.64 -11.13
C THR A 208 -14.59 10.02 -12.21
N PRO A 209 -14.57 11.27 -12.75
CA PRO A 209 -13.59 11.64 -13.78
C PRO A 209 -12.14 11.51 -13.32
N GLN A 210 -11.80 11.84 -12.06
CA GLN A 210 -10.45 11.77 -11.52
C GLN A 210 -9.99 10.31 -11.38
N TYR A 211 -10.86 9.45 -10.86
CA TYR A 211 -10.55 8.02 -10.76
C TYR A 211 -10.50 7.35 -12.14
N ALA A 212 -11.37 7.73 -13.09
CA ALA A 212 -11.30 7.23 -14.47
C ALA A 212 -9.98 7.62 -15.14
N GLU A 213 -9.49 8.84 -14.92
CA GLU A 213 -8.18 9.27 -15.44
C GLU A 213 -7.02 8.50 -14.78
N MET A 214 -7.10 8.20 -13.48
CA MET A 214 -6.14 7.32 -12.80
C MET A 214 -6.07 5.95 -13.49
N PHE A 215 -7.22 5.32 -13.78
CA PHE A 215 -7.26 4.05 -14.52
C PHE A 215 -6.72 4.17 -15.94
N ARG A 216 -7.05 5.25 -16.65
CA ARG A 216 -6.53 5.50 -18.00
C ARG A 216 -5.01 5.57 -18.01
N LEU A 217 -4.42 6.26 -17.04
CA LEU A 217 -2.97 6.38 -16.89
C LEU A 217 -2.34 5.03 -16.51
N LEU A 218 -2.95 4.29 -15.57
CA LEU A 218 -2.48 2.97 -15.17
C LEU A 218 -2.46 1.99 -16.34
N LEU A 219 -3.46 2.04 -17.22
CA LEU A 219 -3.59 1.17 -18.37
C LEU A 219 -2.76 1.62 -19.59
N ALA A 220 -2.13 2.78 -19.56
CA ALA A 220 -1.34 3.31 -20.67
C ALA A 220 0.01 2.59 -20.91
N GLY A 221 0.39 1.67 -20.02
CA GLY A 221 1.62 0.89 -20.14
C GLY A 221 1.83 -0.03 -18.94
N ASP A 222 3.03 -0.59 -18.81
CA ASP A 222 3.44 -1.38 -17.63
C ASP A 222 3.84 -0.39 -16.49
N GLN A 223 2.83 0.19 -15.85
CA GLN A 223 3.02 1.18 -14.80
C GLN A 223 3.16 0.51 -13.43
N GLN A 224 4.07 1.09 -12.62
CA GLN A 224 4.09 0.87 -11.17
C GLN A 224 3.48 2.11 -10.52
N LEU A 225 2.28 1.95 -9.98
CA LEU A 225 1.46 3.04 -9.49
C LEU A 225 1.68 3.30 -8.00
N LEU A 226 1.85 4.56 -7.64
CA LEU A 226 1.68 5.07 -6.29
C LEU A 226 0.51 6.06 -6.26
N ILE A 227 -0.54 5.75 -5.50
CA ILE A 227 -1.65 6.67 -5.25
C ILE A 227 -1.54 7.25 -3.84
N HIS A 228 -1.76 8.55 -3.71
CA HIS A 228 -1.73 9.21 -2.41
C HIS A 228 -2.71 10.39 -2.29
N CYS A 229 -2.99 10.78 -1.04
CA CYS A 229 -3.66 12.03 -0.71
C CYS A 229 -2.99 12.67 0.51
N ALA A 230 -3.70 13.33 1.41
CA ALA A 230 -3.13 13.89 2.64
C ALA A 230 -2.77 12.78 3.65
N SER A 231 -3.75 12.02 4.15
CA SER A 231 -3.55 10.91 5.11
C SER A 231 -3.42 9.53 4.45
N GLY A 232 -3.64 9.42 3.13
CA GLY A 232 -3.67 8.12 2.45
C GLY A 232 -4.84 7.23 2.86
N LYS A 233 -5.89 7.79 3.48
CA LYS A 233 -7.01 7.08 4.07
C LYS A 233 -8.22 7.02 3.13
N ASP A 234 -8.96 8.12 2.99
CA ASP A 234 -10.28 8.13 2.35
C ASP A 234 -10.19 8.20 0.81
N ARG A 235 -9.69 9.29 0.22
CA ARG A 235 -9.51 9.45 -1.23
C ARG A 235 -8.65 8.33 -1.83
N THR A 236 -7.53 8.05 -1.19
CA THR A 236 -6.61 6.98 -1.57
C THR A 236 -7.23 5.60 -1.32
N GLY A 237 -7.94 5.43 -0.20
CA GLY A 237 -8.62 4.19 0.14
C GLY A 237 -9.71 3.83 -0.86
N PHE A 238 -10.49 4.82 -1.31
CA PHE A 238 -11.49 4.61 -2.35
C PHE A 238 -10.83 4.23 -3.69
N GLY A 239 -9.77 4.94 -4.11
CA GLY A 239 -9.02 4.58 -5.32
C GLY A 239 -8.41 3.17 -5.26
N ALA A 240 -7.83 2.79 -4.12
CA ALA A 240 -7.32 1.44 -3.89
C ALA A 240 -8.43 0.39 -3.95
N ALA A 241 -9.59 0.65 -3.31
CA ALA A 241 -10.73 -0.24 -3.34
C ALA A 241 -11.23 -0.49 -4.77
N LEU A 242 -11.35 0.56 -5.59
CA LEU A 242 -11.73 0.42 -7.00
C LEU A 242 -10.74 -0.45 -7.79
N ILE A 243 -9.43 -0.30 -7.55
CA ILE A 243 -8.41 -1.11 -8.23
C ILE A 243 -8.53 -2.57 -7.79
N LEU A 244 -8.64 -2.83 -6.50
CA LEU A 244 -8.74 -4.18 -5.95
C LEU A 244 -10.02 -4.89 -6.43
N ASP A 245 -11.16 -4.20 -6.46
CA ASP A 245 -12.44 -4.70 -6.94
C ASP A 245 -12.38 -5.09 -8.42
N VAL A 246 -11.88 -4.20 -9.29
CA VAL A 246 -11.72 -4.49 -10.72
C VAL A 246 -10.78 -5.68 -10.98
N LEU A 247 -9.76 -5.87 -10.12
CA LEU A 247 -8.85 -7.02 -10.20
C LEU A 247 -9.45 -8.30 -9.61
N GLY A 248 -10.65 -8.23 -9.01
CA GLY A 248 -11.40 -9.39 -8.51
C GLY A 248 -10.99 -9.84 -7.12
N VAL A 249 -10.50 -8.94 -6.28
CA VAL A 249 -10.29 -9.19 -4.86
C VAL A 249 -11.62 -9.19 -4.14
N GLU A 250 -11.83 -10.14 -3.22
CA GLU A 250 -13.07 -10.24 -2.44
C GLU A 250 -13.28 -9.01 -1.54
N GLU A 251 -14.56 -8.62 -1.37
CA GLU A 251 -14.95 -7.39 -0.66
C GLU A 251 -14.40 -7.34 0.78
N ASP A 252 -14.43 -8.46 1.50
CA ASP A 252 -13.89 -8.53 2.87
C ASP A 252 -12.38 -8.17 2.92
N ARG A 253 -11.63 -8.58 1.89
CA ARG A 253 -10.19 -8.27 1.77
C ARG A 253 -9.94 -6.80 1.41
N ILE A 254 -10.83 -6.21 0.60
CA ILE A 254 -10.79 -4.78 0.28
C ILE A 254 -11.04 -3.95 1.54
N VAL A 255 -12.02 -4.36 2.34
CA VAL A 255 -12.32 -3.73 3.63
C VAL A 255 -11.15 -3.90 4.61
N ASP A 256 -10.57 -5.10 4.70
CA ASP A 256 -9.37 -5.35 5.53
C ASP A 256 -8.22 -4.41 5.14
N ASP A 257 -7.90 -4.28 3.83
CA ASP A 257 -6.86 -3.32 3.41
C ASP A 257 -7.18 -1.88 3.81
N TYR A 258 -8.43 -1.45 3.64
CA TYR A 258 -8.83 -0.11 4.05
C TYR A 258 -8.59 0.12 5.55
N LEU A 259 -8.95 -0.86 6.38
CA LEU A 259 -8.81 -0.81 7.84
C LEU A 259 -7.36 -0.89 8.33
N LEU A 260 -6.41 -1.40 7.52
CA LEU A 260 -4.97 -1.35 7.85
C LEU A 260 -4.47 0.08 8.09
N THR A 261 -5.16 1.09 7.57
CA THR A 261 -4.85 2.49 7.87
C THR A 261 -4.86 2.78 9.38
N ASN A 262 -5.71 2.11 10.15
CA ASN A 262 -5.79 2.27 11.61
C ASN A 262 -4.53 1.74 12.33
N GLN A 263 -3.77 0.86 11.69
CA GLN A 263 -2.50 0.32 12.21
C GLN A 263 -1.29 1.15 11.75
N TYR A 264 -1.35 1.67 10.51
CA TYR A 264 -0.21 2.32 9.85
C TYR A 264 -0.22 3.84 9.96
N LEU A 265 -1.30 4.42 10.44
CA LEU A 265 -1.45 5.85 10.69
C LEU A 265 -1.70 6.09 12.18
N SER A 266 -0.77 6.76 12.85
CA SER A 266 -0.94 7.13 14.25
C SER A 266 -2.05 8.18 14.40
N VAL A 267 -3.01 7.91 15.29
CA VAL A 267 -4.10 8.85 15.62
C VAL A 267 -3.52 10.17 16.14
N ASP A 268 -2.50 10.10 17.01
CA ASP A 268 -1.87 11.28 17.59
C ASP A 268 -1.18 12.15 16.52
N GLN A 269 -0.47 11.52 15.58
CA GLN A 269 0.15 12.22 14.44
C GLN A 269 -0.89 12.86 13.51
N GLU A 270 -2.02 12.21 13.32
CA GLU A 270 -3.10 12.75 12.48
C GLU A 270 -3.80 13.93 13.18
N ILE A 271 -4.03 13.85 14.48
CA ILE A 271 -4.56 14.98 15.28
C ILE A 271 -3.58 16.15 15.21
N GLU A 272 -2.28 15.93 15.39
CA GLU A 272 -1.25 16.97 15.31
C GLU A 272 -1.23 17.62 13.92
N ARG A 273 -1.32 16.81 12.85
CA ARG A 273 -1.41 17.31 11.46
C ARG A 273 -2.62 18.21 11.27
N LEU A 274 -3.82 17.73 11.63
CA LEU A 274 -5.06 18.49 11.51
C LEU A 274 -5.01 19.80 12.33
N SER A 275 -4.42 19.76 13.52
CA SER A 275 -4.28 20.96 14.39
C SER A 275 -3.33 22.02 13.80
N ARG A 276 -2.47 21.66 12.84
CA ARG A 276 -1.59 22.62 12.14
C ARG A 276 -2.24 23.22 10.89
N GLU A 277 -3.20 22.51 10.31
CA GLU A 277 -3.91 22.94 9.10
C GLU A 277 -5.09 23.89 9.41
N PHE A 278 -5.53 23.92 10.67
CA PHE A 278 -6.65 24.73 11.17
C PHE A 278 -6.22 25.55 12.41
#